data_952b98615d7234034c056b6217fb6b18
#
_entry.id   952b98615d7234034c056b6217fb6b18
#
_cell.length_a   1.000
_cell.length_b   1.000
_cell.length_c   1.000
_cell.angle_alpha   90.00
_cell.angle_beta   90.00
_cell.angle_gamma   90.00
#
_symmetry.space_group_name_H-M   'P 1'
#
loop_
_entity.id
_entity.type
_entity.pdbx_description
1 polymer ?
#
loop_
_entity_poly.entity_id
_entity_poly.type
_entity_poly.pdbx_seq_one_letter_code
_entity_poly.pdbx_strand_id
1 'polypeptide(L)'
;MTTMNDERILNIRRAEAFSHTEAYTNLPLFESGSWLSKPVKSVMDLMHYFKEYTAFCGLDLGCGIGRNCIPVLHSLPEIPRRMDCVDILPLAIEKLLDNAEKYGVLSAIKGIASPVDSYPIKELEYDLILGISVLEHLESADTMRRKLAEIRAGLQPGGIACFVVNTAIEEHDKSTGEPLPVQFEINLETSRMEQIFDEIFSGFDVLKHSVIHYQYDTYRESGTVVLDTDVLTFAVRKRN
;
A
#
# COMPACT_ATOMS: atom_id res chain seq x y z
N MET A 1 30.68 -3.33 6.32
CA MET A 1 30.43 -2.39 7.43
C MET A 1 29.03 -1.87 7.23
N THR A 2 28.13 -2.14 8.16
CA THR A 2 26.75 -1.60 8.14
C THR A 2 26.84 -0.09 8.39
N THR A 3 26.19 0.70 7.57
CA THR A 3 26.16 2.16 7.77
C THR A 3 25.15 2.53 8.86
N MET A 4 25.24 3.73 9.44
CA MET A 4 24.22 4.24 10.38
C MET A 4 22.82 4.27 9.76
N ASN A 5 22.74 4.50 8.45
CA ASN A 5 21.46 4.48 7.73
C ASN A 5 20.90 3.05 7.62
N ASP A 6 21.73 2.05 7.37
CA ASP A 6 21.30 0.65 7.33
C ASP A 6 20.76 0.18 8.69
N GLU A 7 21.39 0.61 9.80
CA GLU A 7 20.91 0.30 11.16
C GLU A 7 19.56 0.97 11.45
N ARG A 8 19.37 2.22 11.03
CA ARG A 8 18.09 2.92 11.13
C ARG A 8 16.99 2.15 10.40
N ILE A 9 17.20 1.81 9.15
CA ILE A 9 16.22 1.07 8.33
C ILE A 9 15.89 -0.28 8.95
N LEU A 10 16.88 -1.02 9.44
CA LEU A 10 16.66 -2.30 10.11
C LEU A 10 15.79 -2.16 11.37
N ASN A 11 16.01 -1.12 12.16
CA ASN A 11 15.21 -0.87 13.36
C ASN A 11 13.77 -0.49 13.02
N ILE A 12 13.56 0.37 12.01
CA ILE A 12 12.21 0.72 11.51
C ILE A 12 11.49 -0.55 11.06
N ARG A 13 12.10 -1.35 10.21
CA ARG A 13 11.51 -2.61 9.70
C ARG A 13 11.16 -3.61 10.80
N ARG A 14 11.96 -3.70 11.86
CA ARG A 14 11.65 -4.54 13.01
C ARG A 14 10.44 -4.02 13.78
N ALA A 15 10.38 -2.71 14.04
CA ALA A 15 9.26 -2.08 14.73
C ALA A 15 7.95 -2.23 13.93
N GLU A 16 7.99 -1.99 12.62
CA GLU A 16 6.85 -2.19 11.72
C GLU A 16 6.40 -3.65 11.67
N ALA A 17 7.35 -4.60 11.53
CA ALA A 17 7.02 -6.02 11.51
C ALA A 17 6.37 -6.46 12.84
N PHE A 18 6.84 -5.96 13.98
CA PHE A 18 6.24 -6.23 15.28
C PHE A 18 4.81 -5.67 15.36
N SER A 19 4.62 -4.38 15.03
CA SER A 19 3.33 -3.71 15.09
C SER A 19 2.29 -4.38 14.18
N HIS A 20 2.67 -4.70 12.93
CA HIS A 20 1.77 -5.38 11.99
C HIS A 20 1.48 -6.82 12.40
N THR A 21 2.45 -7.55 12.96
CA THR A 21 2.24 -8.91 13.47
C THR A 21 1.21 -8.91 14.60
N GLU A 22 1.33 -7.97 15.55
CA GLU A 22 0.35 -7.79 16.63
C GLU A 22 -1.04 -7.45 16.08
N ALA A 23 -1.12 -6.50 15.13
CA ALA A 23 -2.38 -6.10 14.52
C ALA A 23 -3.04 -7.26 13.75
N TYR A 24 -2.29 -7.97 12.92
CA TYR A 24 -2.82 -9.08 12.11
C TYR A 24 -3.19 -10.32 12.93
N THR A 25 -2.60 -10.47 14.11
CA THR A 25 -2.96 -11.54 15.05
C THR A 25 -4.23 -11.22 15.83
N ASN A 26 -4.39 -9.97 16.25
CA ASN A 26 -5.40 -9.59 17.24
C ASN A 26 -6.62 -8.87 16.65
N LEU A 27 -6.50 -8.31 15.44
CA LEU A 27 -7.55 -7.51 14.81
C LEU A 27 -8.17 -8.26 13.63
N PRO A 28 -9.44 -8.67 13.73
CA PRO A 28 -10.12 -9.36 12.64
C PRO A 28 -10.40 -8.43 11.46
N LEU A 29 -10.27 -8.98 10.24
CA LEU A 29 -10.56 -8.26 9.02
C LEU A 29 -12.07 -7.99 8.90
N PHE A 30 -12.44 -6.77 8.52
CA PHE A 30 -13.80 -6.26 8.31
C PHE A 30 -14.67 -6.20 9.57
N GLU A 31 -14.08 -6.25 10.75
CA GLU A 31 -14.78 -5.97 11.99
C GLU A 31 -14.49 -4.53 12.46
N SER A 32 -15.45 -3.93 13.16
CA SER A 32 -15.33 -2.55 13.67
C SER A 32 -14.24 -2.43 14.73
N GLY A 33 -13.63 -1.24 14.84
CA GLY A 33 -12.68 -0.91 15.90
C GLY A 33 -11.22 -0.77 15.42
N SER A 34 -10.94 -1.02 14.14
CA SER A 34 -9.59 -0.83 13.58
C SER A 34 -9.62 -0.31 12.15
N TRP A 35 -8.45 0.06 11.65
CA TRP A 35 -8.23 0.43 10.25
C TRP A 35 -8.52 -0.73 9.28
N LEU A 36 -8.52 -1.98 9.76
CA LEU A 36 -8.86 -3.17 8.97
C LEU A 36 -10.37 -3.33 8.72
N SER A 37 -11.21 -2.50 9.34
CA SER A 37 -12.67 -2.64 9.28
C SER A 37 -13.28 -2.39 7.90
N LYS A 38 -12.62 -1.63 7.04
CA LYS A 38 -13.14 -1.28 5.71
C LYS A 38 -12.01 -1.16 4.70
N PRO A 39 -12.26 -1.51 3.42
CA PRO A 39 -11.32 -1.20 2.33
C PRO A 39 -11.14 0.31 2.19
N VAL A 40 -10.05 0.71 1.59
CA VAL A 40 -9.78 2.11 1.26
C VAL A 40 -10.81 2.60 0.25
N LYS A 41 -11.52 3.68 0.60
CA LYS A 41 -12.60 4.20 -0.24
C LYS A 41 -12.15 4.56 -1.65
N SER A 42 -10.97 5.17 -1.80
CA SER A 42 -10.43 5.53 -3.11
C SER A 42 -10.18 4.32 -4.01
N VAL A 43 -9.83 3.17 -3.45
CA VAL A 43 -9.72 1.91 -4.21
C VAL A 43 -11.10 1.46 -4.70
N MET A 44 -12.08 1.45 -3.82
CA MET A 44 -13.45 1.03 -4.17
C MET A 44 -14.12 1.98 -5.17
N ASP A 45 -13.84 3.27 -5.08
CA ASP A 45 -14.34 4.26 -6.03
C ASP A 45 -13.86 4.00 -7.47
N LEU A 46 -12.72 3.31 -7.66
CA LEU A 46 -12.19 2.97 -8.98
C LEU A 46 -12.85 1.74 -9.63
N MET A 47 -13.59 0.94 -8.86
CA MET A 47 -14.11 -0.34 -9.36
C MET A 47 -15.14 -0.18 -10.49
N HIS A 48 -15.73 1.00 -10.64
CA HIS A 48 -16.65 1.26 -11.75
C HIS A 48 -15.97 1.24 -13.12
N TYR A 49 -14.64 1.44 -13.21
CA TYR A 49 -13.89 1.34 -14.47
C TYR A 49 -13.78 -0.08 -15.00
N PHE A 50 -13.96 -1.09 -14.17
CA PHE A 50 -13.77 -2.51 -14.51
C PHE A 50 -15.07 -3.28 -14.80
N LYS A 51 -16.23 -2.60 -14.81
CA LYS A 51 -17.54 -3.24 -14.99
C LYS A 51 -17.72 -3.97 -16.32
N GLU A 52 -17.09 -3.47 -17.37
CA GLU A 52 -17.17 -4.03 -18.73
C GLU A 52 -15.99 -4.93 -19.09
N TYR A 53 -15.12 -5.24 -18.13
CA TYR A 53 -13.98 -6.11 -18.37
C TYR A 53 -14.44 -7.57 -18.49
N THR A 54 -13.82 -8.30 -19.41
CA THR A 54 -14.08 -9.74 -19.66
C THR A 54 -13.07 -10.66 -18.97
N ALA A 55 -11.99 -10.11 -18.48
CA ALA A 55 -10.99 -10.73 -17.58
C ALA A 55 -10.34 -9.65 -16.76
N PHE A 56 -9.74 -10.00 -15.61
CA PHE A 56 -9.08 -9.04 -14.74
C PHE A 56 -7.81 -9.62 -14.12
N CYS A 57 -6.75 -8.83 -14.13
CA CYS A 57 -5.50 -9.12 -13.44
C CYS A 57 -5.07 -7.92 -12.59
N GLY A 58 -5.02 -8.10 -11.29
CA GLY A 58 -4.59 -7.07 -10.34
C GLY A 58 -3.29 -7.42 -9.63
N LEU A 59 -2.66 -6.39 -9.04
CA LEU A 59 -1.50 -6.49 -8.15
C LEU A 59 -1.74 -5.60 -6.93
N ASP A 60 -1.59 -6.16 -5.73
CA ASP A 60 -1.66 -5.44 -4.46
C ASP A 60 -0.31 -5.52 -3.77
N LEU A 61 0.43 -4.41 -3.77
CA LEU A 61 1.74 -4.25 -3.14
C LEU A 61 1.56 -3.78 -1.70
N GLY A 62 2.08 -4.54 -0.73
CA GLY A 62 1.79 -4.34 0.69
C GLY A 62 0.35 -4.74 1.02
N CYS A 63 -0.07 -5.90 0.54
CA CYS A 63 -1.47 -6.35 0.60
C CYS A 63 -1.99 -6.61 2.02
N GLY A 64 -1.10 -6.74 3.02
CA GLY A 64 -1.46 -7.15 4.37
C GLY A 64 -2.31 -8.42 4.37
N ILE A 65 -3.36 -8.43 5.15
CA ILE A 65 -4.28 -9.57 5.30
C ILE A 65 -5.50 -9.52 4.35
N GLY A 66 -5.43 -8.71 3.29
CA GLY A 66 -6.46 -8.69 2.24
C GLY A 66 -7.49 -7.57 2.33
N ARG A 67 -7.23 -6.51 3.08
CA ARG A 67 -8.15 -5.39 3.30
C ARG A 67 -8.71 -4.78 2.02
N ASN A 68 -7.88 -4.68 0.96
CA ASN A 68 -8.26 -4.07 -0.30
C ASN A 68 -8.52 -5.11 -1.39
N CYS A 69 -7.65 -6.10 -1.58
CA CYS A 69 -7.76 -7.07 -2.66
C CYS A 69 -9.03 -7.93 -2.58
N ILE A 70 -9.48 -8.33 -1.39
CA ILE A 70 -10.70 -9.14 -1.23
C ILE A 70 -11.94 -8.36 -1.69
N PRO A 71 -12.22 -7.13 -1.19
CA PRO A 71 -13.35 -6.32 -1.70
C PRO A 71 -13.25 -5.95 -3.18
N VAL A 72 -12.04 -5.72 -3.71
CA VAL A 72 -11.83 -5.51 -5.15
C VAL A 72 -12.35 -6.71 -5.92
N LEU A 73 -11.94 -7.93 -5.57
CA LEU A 73 -12.40 -9.16 -6.24
C LEU A 73 -13.91 -9.37 -6.12
N HIS A 74 -14.52 -9.02 -4.99
CA HIS A 74 -15.98 -9.09 -4.83
C HIS A 74 -16.76 -8.08 -5.67
N SER A 75 -16.16 -6.93 -5.99
CA SER A 75 -16.82 -5.87 -6.77
C SER A 75 -16.78 -6.10 -8.27
N LEU A 76 -15.97 -7.05 -8.72
CA LEU A 76 -15.88 -7.41 -10.14
C LEU A 76 -17.07 -8.29 -10.59
N PRO A 77 -17.46 -8.23 -11.87
CA PRO A 77 -18.42 -9.19 -12.43
C PRO A 77 -17.87 -10.62 -12.36
N GLU A 78 -18.72 -11.62 -12.64
CA GLU A 78 -18.34 -13.04 -12.72
C GLU A 78 -17.52 -13.33 -14.00
N ILE A 79 -16.24 -12.96 -13.93
CA ILE A 79 -15.25 -13.08 -15.00
C ILE A 79 -14.00 -13.82 -14.50
N PRO A 80 -13.16 -14.37 -15.37
CA PRO A 80 -11.82 -14.82 -15.00
C PRO A 80 -11.06 -13.67 -14.35
N ARG A 81 -10.61 -13.87 -13.10
CA ARG A 81 -9.93 -12.84 -12.31
C ARG A 81 -8.77 -13.41 -11.50
N ARG A 82 -7.72 -12.64 -11.40
CA ARG A 82 -6.53 -12.93 -10.59
C ARG A 82 -6.03 -11.68 -9.88
N MET A 83 -5.56 -11.84 -8.66
CA MET A 83 -4.90 -10.80 -7.89
C MET A 83 -3.59 -11.36 -7.31
N ASP A 84 -2.45 -10.86 -7.77
CA ASP A 84 -1.16 -11.11 -7.15
C ASP A 84 -1.05 -10.19 -5.93
N CYS A 85 -0.83 -10.76 -4.74
CA CYS A 85 -0.85 -10.06 -3.46
C CYS A 85 0.51 -10.23 -2.80
N VAL A 86 1.26 -9.15 -2.67
CA VAL A 86 2.65 -9.15 -2.19
C VAL A 86 2.73 -8.48 -0.83
N ASP A 87 3.35 -9.14 0.14
CA ASP A 87 3.68 -8.56 1.44
C ASP A 87 5.00 -9.14 1.95
N ILE A 88 5.76 -8.33 2.70
CA ILE A 88 7.03 -8.77 3.26
C ILE A 88 6.85 -9.78 4.40
N LEU A 89 5.72 -9.73 5.10
CA LEU A 89 5.44 -10.56 6.27
C LEU A 89 4.80 -11.90 5.85
N PRO A 90 5.45 -13.06 6.09
CA PRO A 90 4.82 -14.36 5.82
C PRO A 90 3.48 -14.55 6.55
N LEU A 91 3.35 -14.01 7.78
CA LEU A 91 2.10 -14.04 8.53
C LEU A 91 0.97 -13.28 7.82
N ALA A 92 1.28 -12.14 7.18
CA ALA A 92 0.29 -11.40 6.40
C ALA A 92 -0.26 -12.26 5.26
N ILE A 93 0.61 -12.97 4.55
CA ILE A 93 0.21 -13.87 3.45
C ILE A 93 -0.59 -15.07 3.97
N GLU A 94 -0.20 -15.69 5.09
CA GLU A 94 -0.98 -16.74 5.73
C GLU A 94 -2.41 -16.25 6.05
N LYS A 95 -2.52 -15.12 6.76
CA LYS A 95 -3.81 -14.52 7.12
C LYS A 95 -4.61 -14.06 5.91
N LEU A 96 -3.96 -13.57 4.85
CA LEU A 96 -4.60 -13.25 3.59
C LEU A 96 -5.29 -14.48 2.99
N LEU A 97 -4.61 -15.63 2.95
CA LEU A 97 -5.16 -16.86 2.36
C LEU A 97 -6.33 -17.40 3.20
N ASP A 98 -6.22 -17.37 4.54
CA ASP A 98 -7.32 -17.72 5.46
C ASP A 98 -8.54 -16.82 5.22
N ASN A 99 -8.33 -15.51 5.11
CA ASN A 99 -9.39 -14.55 4.82
C ASN A 99 -9.97 -14.76 3.41
N ALA A 100 -9.13 -15.01 2.42
CA ALA A 100 -9.57 -15.28 1.05
C ALA A 100 -10.47 -16.52 0.96
N GLU A 101 -10.15 -17.58 1.73
CA GLU A 101 -11.00 -18.75 1.87
C GLU A 101 -12.33 -18.40 2.55
N LYS A 102 -12.27 -17.73 3.71
CA LYS A 102 -13.44 -17.27 4.48
C LYS A 102 -14.40 -16.44 3.64
N TYR A 103 -13.86 -15.59 2.76
CA TYR A 103 -14.66 -14.71 1.90
C TYR A 103 -14.85 -15.22 0.47
N GLY A 104 -14.47 -16.47 0.17
CA GLY A 104 -14.81 -17.15 -1.09
C GLY A 104 -14.07 -16.64 -2.34
N VAL A 105 -12.87 -16.05 -2.19
CA VAL A 105 -12.06 -15.53 -3.30
C VAL A 105 -10.67 -16.18 -3.40
N LEU A 106 -10.42 -17.25 -2.65
CA LEU A 106 -9.12 -17.91 -2.60
C LEU A 106 -8.59 -18.31 -3.99
N SER A 107 -9.46 -18.81 -4.87
CA SER A 107 -9.07 -19.23 -6.22
C SER A 107 -8.58 -18.09 -7.12
N ALA A 108 -8.87 -16.85 -6.75
CA ALA A 108 -8.46 -15.65 -7.49
C ALA A 108 -7.23 -14.96 -6.86
N ILE A 109 -6.76 -15.40 -5.68
CA ILE A 109 -5.63 -14.78 -4.97
C ILE A 109 -4.38 -15.63 -5.10
N LYS A 110 -3.28 -14.96 -5.42
CA LYS A 110 -1.93 -15.51 -5.33
C LYS A 110 -1.15 -14.71 -4.28
N GLY A 111 -1.00 -15.27 -3.08
CA GLY A 111 -0.20 -14.68 -2.00
C GLY A 111 1.30 -14.91 -2.22
N ILE A 112 2.11 -13.88 -2.03
CA ILE A 112 3.54 -13.88 -2.28
C ILE A 112 4.26 -13.18 -1.12
N ALA A 113 4.99 -13.95 -0.31
CA ALA A 113 5.85 -13.39 0.74
C ALA A 113 7.16 -12.89 0.12
N SER A 114 7.26 -11.57 -0.09
CA SER A 114 8.42 -10.91 -0.70
C SER A 114 8.46 -9.43 -0.33
N PRO A 115 9.66 -8.85 -0.14
CA PRO A 115 9.79 -7.40 -0.13
C PRO A 115 9.31 -6.81 -1.46
N VAL A 116 8.57 -5.69 -1.39
CA VAL A 116 8.09 -4.99 -2.59
C VAL A 116 9.26 -4.49 -3.44
N ASP A 117 10.36 -4.08 -2.80
CA ASP A 117 11.58 -3.61 -3.47
C ASP A 117 12.10 -4.61 -4.51
N SER A 118 12.07 -5.90 -4.18
CA SER A 118 12.63 -6.99 -4.99
C SER A 118 11.60 -7.78 -5.79
N TYR A 119 10.30 -7.56 -5.59
CA TYR A 119 9.27 -8.22 -6.37
C TYR A 119 9.26 -7.71 -7.82
N PRO A 120 9.50 -8.57 -8.83
CA PRO A 120 9.52 -8.15 -10.22
C PRO A 120 8.09 -7.93 -10.76
N ILE A 121 7.80 -6.75 -11.28
CA ILE A 121 6.53 -6.43 -11.91
C ILE A 121 6.63 -6.71 -13.41
N LYS A 122 5.79 -7.60 -13.91
CA LYS A 122 5.75 -7.94 -15.34
C LYS A 122 5.16 -6.79 -16.13
N GLU A 123 5.78 -6.47 -17.27
CA GLU A 123 5.29 -5.42 -18.16
C GLU A 123 3.94 -5.80 -18.80
N LEU A 124 3.05 -4.83 -18.93
CA LEU A 124 1.75 -4.96 -19.60
C LEU A 124 0.91 -6.15 -19.10
N GLU A 125 0.95 -6.43 -17.81
CA GLU A 125 0.25 -7.57 -17.20
C GLU A 125 -1.01 -7.16 -16.44
N TYR A 126 -1.04 -5.97 -15.82
CA TYR A 126 -2.00 -5.64 -14.79
C TYR A 126 -3.02 -4.58 -15.22
N ASP A 127 -4.29 -4.84 -14.93
CA ASP A 127 -5.40 -3.90 -15.07
C ASP A 127 -5.49 -2.94 -13.89
N LEU A 128 -5.10 -3.40 -12.69
CA LEU A 128 -5.07 -2.60 -11.46
C LEU A 128 -3.79 -2.90 -10.67
N ILE A 129 -3.08 -1.85 -10.28
CA ILE A 129 -1.97 -1.97 -9.32
C ILE A 129 -2.27 -1.06 -8.13
N LEU A 130 -2.24 -1.62 -6.93
CA LEU A 130 -2.41 -0.92 -5.67
C LEU A 130 -1.07 -0.80 -4.95
N GLY A 131 -0.84 0.37 -4.34
CA GLY A 131 0.25 0.64 -3.41
C GLY A 131 -0.28 1.50 -2.27
N ILE A 132 -0.88 0.86 -1.26
CA ILE A 132 -1.60 1.53 -0.18
C ILE A 132 -0.77 1.50 1.09
N SER A 133 -0.24 2.64 1.51
CA SER A 133 0.64 2.78 2.69
C SER A 133 1.80 1.78 2.64
N VAL A 134 2.54 1.78 1.53
CA VAL A 134 3.67 0.87 1.30
C VAL A 134 4.87 1.56 0.67
N LEU A 135 4.66 2.64 -0.10
CA LEU A 135 5.75 3.31 -0.82
C LEU A 135 6.72 4.01 0.14
N GLU A 136 6.22 4.53 1.24
CA GLU A 136 7.00 5.15 2.33
C GLU A 136 7.87 4.14 3.09
N HIS A 137 7.62 2.85 2.94
CA HIS A 137 8.37 1.75 3.55
C HIS A 137 9.40 1.09 2.61
N LEU A 138 9.60 1.65 1.42
CA LEU A 138 10.70 1.21 0.56
C LEU A 138 12.05 1.70 1.09
N GLU A 139 13.13 1.05 0.70
CA GLU A 139 14.47 1.30 1.26
C GLU A 139 14.95 2.75 1.07
N SER A 140 14.60 3.37 -0.06
CA SER A 140 15.01 4.72 -0.41
C SER A 140 14.11 5.36 -1.46
N ALA A 141 14.16 6.69 -1.58
CA ALA A 141 13.45 7.41 -2.63
C ALA A 141 13.85 6.95 -4.04
N ASP A 142 15.10 6.57 -4.25
CA ASP A 142 15.57 6.05 -5.55
C ASP A 142 14.97 4.67 -5.83
N THR A 143 14.89 3.79 -4.82
CA THR A 143 14.23 2.49 -4.93
C THR A 143 12.75 2.67 -5.22
N MET A 144 12.09 3.61 -4.53
CA MET A 144 10.69 3.97 -4.78
C MET A 144 10.49 4.44 -6.23
N ARG A 145 11.33 5.34 -6.74
CA ARG A 145 11.24 5.82 -8.14
C ARG A 145 11.38 4.68 -9.14
N ARG A 146 12.34 3.75 -8.92
CA ARG A 146 12.48 2.56 -9.78
C ARG A 146 11.22 1.70 -9.74
N LYS A 147 10.67 1.44 -8.54
CA LYS A 147 9.45 0.64 -8.38
C LYS A 147 8.24 1.30 -9.04
N LEU A 148 8.09 2.61 -8.92
CA LEU A 148 7.03 3.35 -9.62
C LEU A 148 7.18 3.27 -11.16
N ALA A 149 8.41 3.28 -11.68
CA ALA A 149 8.66 3.06 -13.12
C ALA A 149 8.28 1.63 -13.56
N GLU A 150 8.57 0.61 -12.74
CA GLU A 150 8.11 -0.78 -12.98
C GLU A 150 6.58 -0.87 -12.94
N ILE A 151 5.92 -0.21 -11.98
CA ILE A 151 4.44 -0.13 -11.90
C ILE A 151 3.88 0.49 -13.18
N ARG A 152 4.44 1.62 -13.64
CA ARG A 152 4.04 2.27 -14.89
C ARG A 152 4.14 1.31 -16.10
N ALA A 153 5.24 0.57 -16.20
CA ALA A 153 5.46 -0.41 -17.27
C ALA A 153 4.51 -1.61 -17.15
N GLY A 154 4.23 -2.04 -15.92
CA GLY A 154 3.38 -3.19 -15.62
C GLY A 154 1.91 -3.02 -15.97
N LEU A 155 1.43 -1.77 -16.06
CA LEU A 155 0.03 -1.50 -16.42
C LEU A 155 -0.26 -1.79 -17.89
N GLN A 156 -1.39 -2.45 -18.14
CA GLN A 156 -2.00 -2.58 -19.47
C GLN A 156 -2.49 -1.22 -19.99
N PRO A 157 -2.69 -1.03 -21.31
CA PRO A 157 -3.47 0.10 -21.81
C PRO A 157 -4.86 0.13 -21.12
N GLY A 158 -5.27 1.29 -20.63
CA GLY A 158 -6.48 1.45 -19.83
C GLY A 158 -6.34 1.03 -18.35
N GLY A 159 -5.23 0.39 -17.96
CA GLY A 159 -4.96 -0.03 -16.58
C GLY A 159 -4.76 1.14 -15.62
N ILE A 160 -5.05 0.90 -14.34
CA ILE A 160 -5.09 1.92 -13.28
C ILE A 160 -4.06 1.58 -12.20
N ALA A 161 -3.29 2.58 -11.76
CA ALA A 161 -2.55 2.52 -10.50
C ALA A 161 -3.21 3.42 -9.45
N CYS A 162 -3.28 2.96 -8.20
CA CYS A 162 -3.80 3.73 -7.08
C CYS A 162 -2.83 3.66 -5.89
N PHE A 163 -2.45 4.83 -5.41
CA PHE A 163 -1.53 5.01 -4.30
C PHE A 163 -2.20 5.79 -3.17
N VAL A 164 -1.90 5.38 -1.95
CA VAL A 164 -2.12 6.16 -0.74
C VAL A 164 -0.79 6.16 0.00
N VAL A 165 -0.22 7.33 0.24
CA VAL A 165 1.13 7.49 0.78
C VAL A 165 1.13 8.52 1.89
N ASN A 166 1.78 8.20 3.00
CA ASN A 166 2.07 9.17 4.06
C ASN A 166 3.27 10.03 3.65
N THR A 167 3.14 11.35 3.83
CA THR A 167 4.14 12.35 3.47
C THR A 167 4.23 13.41 4.57
N ALA A 168 5.29 14.19 4.62
CA ALA A 168 5.51 15.24 5.63
C ALA A 168 5.21 14.73 7.05
N ILE A 169 5.76 13.55 7.37
CA ILE A 169 5.45 12.82 8.62
C ILE A 169 6.24 13.45 9.78
N GLU A 170 5.54 13.71 10.87
CA GLU A 170 6.11 14.07 12.15
C GLU A 170 5.59 13.11 13.24
N GLU A 171 6.46 12.76 14.19
CA GLU A 171 6.10 11.95 15.36
C GLU A 171 6.42 12.71 16.64
N HIS A 172 5.49 12.68 17.60
CA HIS A 172 5.63 13.35 18.89
C HIS A 172 5.22 12.41 20.02
N ASP A 173 5.96 12.43 21.12
CA ASP A 173 5.53 11.74 22.35
C ASP A 173 4.21 12.34 22.83
N LYS A 174 3.19 11.50 23.00
CA LYS A 174 1.84 11.96 23.37
C LYS A 174 1.78 12.61 24.75
N SER A 175 2.63 12.21 25.67
CA SER A 175 2.60 12.69 27.06
C SER A 175 3.37 13.98 27.26
N THR A 176 4.44 14.19 26.50
CA THR A 176 5.35 15.34 26.64
C THR A 176 5.23 16.35 25.51
N GLY A 177 4.74 15.92 24.33
CA GLY A 177 4.73 16.73 23.12
C GLY A 177 6.10 16.87 22.45
N GLU A 178 7.13 16.22 22.97
CA GLU A 178 8.48 16.28 22.41
C GLU A 178 8.55 15.57 21.05
N PRO A 179 9.30 16.13 20.08
CA PRO A 179 9.46 15.49 18.78
C PRO A 179 10.28 14.21 18.89
N LEU A 180 9.88 13.20 18.13
CA LEU A 180 10.51 11.88 18.06
C LEU A 180 11.09 11.63 16.66
N PRO A 181 12.11 10.77 16.53
CA PRO A 181 12.56 10.31 15.21
C PRO A 181 11.45 9.57 14.48
N VAL A 182 11.18 9.98 13.24
CA VAL A 182 10.16 9.38 12.39
C VAL A 182 10.50 7.91 12.08
N GLN A 183 9.54 7.02 12.31
CA GLN A 183 9.65 5.57 12.13
C GLN A 183 9.17 5.12 10.75
N PHE A 184 9.61 5.83 9.71
CA PHE A 184 9.38 5.50 8.30
C PHE A 184 10.71 5.55 7.54
N GLU A 185 10.91 4.67 6.57
CA GLU A 185 12.15 4.63 5.78
C GLU A 185 12.29 5.88 4.91
N ILE A 186 11.18 6.27 4.25
CA ILE A 186 11.10 7.45 3.40
C ILE A 186 10.12 8.44 4.03
N ASN A 187 10.58 9.65 4.28
CA ASN A 187 9.74 10.78 4.66
C ASN A 187 10.04 11.94 3.70
N LEU A 188 9.14 12.18 2.78
CA LEU A 188 9.24 13.27 1.80
C LEU A 188 8.19 14.33 2.08
N GLU A 189 8.53 15.58 1.75
CA GLU A 189 7.53 16.64 1.64
C GLU A 189 6.46 16.25 0.62
N THR A 190 5.21 16.58 0.89
CA THR A 190 4.06 16.24 0.04
C THR A 190 4.28 16.71 -1.40
N SER A 191 4.73 17.97 -1.58
CA SER A 191 5.03 18.54 -2.90
C SER A 191 6.11 17.77 -3.66
N ARG A 192 7.07 17.18 -2.94
CA ARG A 192 8.12 16.36 -3.58
C ARG A 192 7.57 15.02 -4.05
N MET A 193 6.68 14.40 -3.28
CA MET A 193 6.02 13.17 -3.69
C MET A 193 5.10 13.39 -4.90
N GLU A 194 4.36 14.49 -4.92
CA GLU A 194 3.54 14.91 -6.06
C GLU A 194 4.40 15.07 -7.33
N GLN A 195 5.53 15.76 -7.24
CA GLN A 195 6.47 15.90 -8.38
C GLN A 195 6.94 14.54 -8.92
N ILE A 196 7.26 13.60 -8.04
CA ILE A 196 7.68 12.26 -8.43
C ILE A 196 6.57 11.55 -9.20
N PHE A 197 5.33 11.63 -8.72
CA PHE A 197 4.19 11.05 -9.42
C PHE A 197 3.95 11.69 -10.78
N ASP A 198 3.98 13.02 -10.88
CA ASP A 198 3.78 13.77 -12.13
C ASP A 198 4.86 13.44 -13.16
N GLU A 199 6.13 13.34 -12.74
CA GLU A 199 7.25 12.94 -13.59
C GLU A 199 7.06 11.51 -14.13
N ILE A 200 6.80 10.54 -13.24
CA ILE A 200 6.75 9.12 -13.61
C ILE A 200 5.49 8.81 -14.40
N PHE A 201 4.33 9.34 -14.00
CA PHE A 201 3.06 9.06 -14.68
C PHE A 201 2.67 10.13 -15.71
N SER A 202 3.64 10.91 -16.16
CA SER A 202 3.44 11.86 -17.28
C SER A 202 2.76 11.17 -18.47
N GLY A 203 1.68 11.76 -18.99
CA GLY A 203 0.89 11.23 -20.11
C GLY A 203 -0.23 10.26 -19.71
N PHE A 204 -0.38 9.96 -18.41
CA PHE A 204 -1.54 9.22 -17.89
C PHE A 204 -2.69 10.19 -17.56
N ASP A 205 -3.92 9.68 -17.51
CA ASP A 205 -5.05 10.45 -17.02
C ASP A 205 -5.11 10.37 -15.49
N VAL A 206 -5.11 11.51 -14.82
CA VAL A 206 -5.25 11.57 -13.36
C VAL A 206 -6.73 11.37 -13.01
N LEU A 207 -7.04 10.29 -12.32
CA LEU A 207 -8.39 9.93 -11.88
C LEU A 207 -8.72 10.47 -10.50
N LYS A 208 -7.70 10.56 -9.64
CA LYS A 208 -7.80 11.09 -8.29
C LYS A 208 -6.48 11.71 -7.86
N HIS A 209 -6.59 12.88 -7.25
CA HIS A 209 -5.50 13.56 -6.57
C HIS A 209 -6.10 14.28 -5.36
N SER A 210 -5.67 13.91 -4.17
CA SER A 210 -6.10 14.59 -2.94
C SER A 210 -5.07 14.43 -1.85
N VAL A 211 -4.88 15.49 -1.08
CA VAL A 211 -4.07 15.51 0.13
C VAL A 211 -5.00 15.78 1.30
N ILE A 212 -4.92 14.96 2.33
CA ILE A 212 -5.70 15.14 3.56
C ILE A 212 -4.73 15.05 4.73
N HIS A 213 -4.74 16.08 5.56
CA HIS A 213 -3.97 16.11 6.78
C HIS A 213 -4.64 15.25 7.85
N TYR A 214 -3.86 14.35 8.46
CA TYR A 214 -4.28 13.50 9.57
C TYR A 214 -3.36 13.64 10.77
N GLN A 215 -3.98 13.62 11.93
CA GLN A 215 -3.29 13.46 13.19
C GLN A 215 -3.96 12.34 13.97
N TYR A 216 -3.21 11.33 14.38
CA TYR A 216 -3.75 10.18 15.10
C TYR A 216 -2.71 9.55 16.03
N ASP A 217 -3.23 8.85 17.04
CA ASP A 217 -2.40 8.08 17.95
C ASP A 217 -1.92 6.79 17.30
N THR A 218 -0.64 6.50 17.47
CA THR A 218 -0.06 5.19 17.14
C THR A 218 0.77 4.68 18.32
N TYR A 219 1.09 3.39 18.28
CA TYR A 219 1.83 2.75 19.37
C TYR A 219 3.22 2.37 18.91
N ARG A 220 4.23 2.76 19.69
CA ARG A 220 5.64 2.39 19.52
C ARG A 220 6.11 1.67 20.78
N GLU A 221 7.26 1.01 20.74
CA GLU A 221 7.86 0.41 21.95
C GLU A 221 8.04 1.43 23.10
N SER A 222 8.29 2.68 22.75
CA SER A 222 8.43 3.79 23.72
C SER A 222 7.12 4.28 24.33
N GLY A 223 5.95 3.85 23.83
CA GLY A 223 4.64 4.28 24.30
C GLY A 223 3.74 4.81 23.19
N THR A 224 2.72 5.58 23.57
CA THR A 224 1.80 6.20 22.62
C THR A 224 2.44 7.43 21.99
N VAL A 225 2.41 7.49 20.69
CA VAL A 225 2.97 8.54 19.84
C VAL A 225 1.84 9.19 19.05
N VAL A 226 1.86 10.50 18.94
CA VAL A 226 1.02 11.25 17.98
C VAL A 226 1.75 11.28 16.66
N LEU A 227 1.13 10.73 15.63
CA LEU A 227 1.61 10.81 14.27
C LEU A 227 0.81 11.89 13.55
N ASP A 228 1.54 12.85 12.98
CA ASP A 228 1.03 13.97 12.20
C ASP A 228 1.54 13.79 10.77
N THR A 229 0.64 13.78 9.76
CA THR A 229 1.02 13.43 8.40
C THR A 229 0.01 13.96 7.38
N ASP A 230 0.51 14.29 6.20
CA ASP A 230 -0.30 14.45 5.02
C ASP A 230 -0.46 13.10 4.30
N VAL A 231 -1.69 12.68 4.05
CA VAL A 231 -2.00 11.49 3.29
C VAL A 231 -2.35 11.86 1.86
N LEU A 232 -1.42 11.61 0.96
CA LEU A 232 -1.58 11.81 -0.48
C LEU A 232 -2.25 10.58 -1.09
N THR A 233 -3.42 10.79 -1.71
CA THR A 233 -4.07 9.80 -2.57
C THR A 233 -3.87 10.18 -4.02
N PHE A 234 -3.29 9.29 -4.81
CA PHE A 234 -3.02 9.51 -6.23
C PHE A 234 -3.46 8.29 -7.04
N ALA A 235 -4.36 8.47 -7.99
CA ALA A 235 -4.77 7.40 -8.91
C ALA A 235 -4.69 7.89 -10.36
N VAL A 236 -4.11 7.04 -11.20
CA VAL A 236 -3.87 7.35 -12.62
C VAL A 236 -4.28 6.19 -13.51
N ARG A 237 -4.69 6.53 -14.74
CA ARG A 237 -5.05 5.57 -15.79
C ARG A 237 -4.12 5.70 -16.97
N LYS A 238 -3.53 4.59 -17.41
CA LYS A 238 -2.74 4.52 -18.63
C LYS A 238 -3.66 4.73 -19.84
N ARG A 239 -3.29 5.66 -20.72
CA ARG A 239 -4.02 5.86 -21.98
C ARG A 239 -3.87 4.63 -22.89
N ASN A 240 -4.89 4.40 -23.72
CA ASN A 240 -4.88 3.35 -24.74
C ASN A 240 -3.86 3.64 -25.84
#